data_c58ef10b6811c951e80b454022c4fed1
#
_entry.id   c58ef10b6811c951e80b454022c4fed1
#
_cell.length_a   1.000
_cell.length_b   1.000
_cell.length_c   1.000
_cell.angle_alpha   90.00
_cell.angle_beta   90.00
_cell.angle_gamma   90.00
#
_symmetry.space_group_name_H-M   'P 1'
#
loop_
_entity.id
_entity.type
_entity.pdbx_description
1 polymer ?
#
loop_
_entity_poly.entity_id
_entity_poly.type
_entity_poly.pdbx_seq_one_letter_code
_entity_poly.pdbx_strand_id
1 'polypeptide(L)'
;MFVQIKASAMFPLRGADWPRKLLIGGATGLLLELVFVGLAYLVSEEAAFGIAPLAVAVNLPAIGYVVRVYAAALRRDAADLPEWEGWPGLFAGGLVVFSVGLAYGIIPLLFLLIGLGLLVKGGIILFLGMVLMVLGVLAGMFTLFFVPIGLAGYLARRRLEAAFHPATLWGGINAVLTEYVPTYVLSVGLFIAAGMLAAVPYLGP
;
A
#
# COMPACT_ATOMS: atom_id res chain seq x y z
N MET A 1 -17.42 7.09 17.51
CA MET A 1 -16.28 7.37 16.62
C MET A 1 -14.92 7.16 17.30
N PHE A 2 -14.55 7.90 18.36
CA PHE A 2 -13.23 7.74 19.01
C PHE A 2 -12.94 6.34 19.57
N VAL A 3 -13.95 5.65 20.09
CA VAL A 3 -13.80 4.28 20.62
C VAL A 3 -13.41 3.28 19.53
N GLN A 4 -13.95 3.43 18.33
CA GLN A 4 -13.64 2.56 17.19
C GLN A 4 -12.24 2.82 16.66
N ILE A 5 -11.80 4.09 16.55
CA ILE A 5 -10.44 4.45 16.12
C ILE A 5 -9.42 3.86 17.10
N LYS A 6 -9.63 4.02 18.42
CA LYS A 6 -8.74 3.44 19.44
C LYS A 6 -8.71 1.91 19.34
N ALA A 7 -9.85 1.26 19.18
CA ALA A 7 -9.94 -0.19 19.04
C ALA A 7 -9.20 -0.69 17.78
N SER A 8 -9.32 0.00 16.68
CA SER A 8 -8.63 -0.32 15.42
C SER A 8 -7.11 -0.08 15.52
N ALA A 9 -6.69 1.03 16.12
CA ALA A 9 -5.27 1.33 16.32
C ALA A 9 -4.58 0.35 17.29
N MET A 10 -5.33 -0.17 18.27
CA MET A 10 -4.80 -1.15 19.24
C MET A 10 -4.91 -2.60 18.73
N PHE A 11 -5.62 -2.85 17.63
CA PHE A 11 -5.78 -4.20 17.09
C PHE A 11 -4.45 -4.91 16.80
N PRO A 12 -3.45 -4.27 16.15
CA PRO A 12 -2.16 -4.92 15.89
C PRO A 12 -1.35 -5.27 17.16
N LEU A 13 -1.71 -4.66 18.30
CA LEU A 13 -1.01 -4.84 19.57
C LEU A 13 -1.73 -5.83 20.51
N ARG A 14 -2.80 -6.48 20.02
CA ARG A 14 -3.54 -7.49 20.78
C ARG A 14 -2.87 -8.87 20.66
N GLY A 15 -3.15 -9.72 21.65
CA GLY A 15 -2.55 -11.06 21.73
C GLY A 15 -1.15 -11.08 22.33
N ALA A 16 -0.72 -12.24 22.80
CA ALA A 16 0.59 -12.39 23.44
C ALA A 16 1.76 -12.30 22.43
N ASP A 17 1.51 -12.72 21.19
CA ASP A 17 2.55 -12.87 20.15
C ASP A 17 2.64 -11.70 19.16
N TRP A 18 1.97 -10.58 19.44
CA TRP A 18 1.97 -9.44 18.54
C TRP A 18 3.37 -8.91 18.19
N PRO A 19 4.37 -8.87 19.14
CA PRO A 19 5.70 -8.36 18.80
C PRO A 19 6.38 -9.25 17.78
N ARG A 20 6.27 -10.58 17.93
CA ARG A 20 6.82 -11.55 16.96
C ARG A 20 6.19 -11.38 15.58
N LYS A 21 4.86 -11.22 15.52
CA LYS A 21 4.13 -11.07 14.25
C LYS A 21 4.50 -9.79 13.54
N LEU A 22 4.65 -8.68 14.25
CA LEU A 22 5.12 -7.41 13.68
C LEU A 22 6.59 -7.45 13.29
N LEU A 23 7.46 -8.13 14.09
CA LEU A 23 8.87 -8.30 13.74
C LEU A 23 9.06 -9.10 12.45
N ILE A 24 8.29 -10.16 12.23
CA ILE A 24 8.36 -10.93 10.97
C ILE A 24 7.99 -10.02 9.79
N GLY A 25 6.90 -9.23 9.90
CA GLY A 25 6.48 -8.29 8.85
C GLY A 25 7.49 -7.17 8.61
N GLY A 26 8.03 -6.59 9.68
CA GLY A 26 9.06 -5.55 9.61
C GLY A 26 10.38 -6.07 9.05
N ALA A 27 10.82 -7.26 9.49
CA ALA A 27 12.06 -7.86 9.00
C ALA A 27 12.00 -8.20 7.50
N THR A 28 10.85 -8.69 7.00
CA THR A 28 10.70 -8.96 5.56
C THR A 28 10.79 -7.67 4.74
N GLY A 29 10.21 -6.56 5.19
CA GLY A 29 10.31 -5.26 4.53
C GLY A 29 11.73 -4.68 4.60
N LEU A 30 12.32 -4.61 5.80
CA LEU A 30 13.67 -4.04 6.02
C LEU A 30 14.77 -4.82 5.29
N LEU A 31 14.74 -6.16 5.32
CA LEU A 31 15.72 -6.98 4.61
C LEU A 31 15.71 -6.68 3.11
N LEU A 32 14.55 -6.45 2.56
CA LEU A 32 14.43 -6.15 1.15
C LEU A 32 14.99 -4.78 0.80
N GLU A 33 14.65 -3.77 1.61
CA GLU A 33 15.15 -2.41 1.44
C GLU A 33 16.67 -2.36 1.58
N LEU A 34 17.24 -3.05 2.58
CA LEU A 34 18.67 -3.18 2.77
C LEU A 34 19.36 -3.88 1.58
N VAL A 35 18.77 -4.96 1.05
CA VAL A 35 19.31 -5.64 -0.13
C VAL A 35 19.24 -4.73 -1.35
N PHE A 36 18.12 -4.03 -1.58
CA PHE A 36 17.96 -3.14 -2.72
C PHE A 36 18.93 -1.96 -2.65
N VAL A 37 18.98 -1.27 -1.50
CA VAL A 37 19.89 -0.15 -1.26
C VAL A 37 21.34 -0.62 -1.33
N GLY A 38 21.68 -1.75 -0.69
CA GLY A 38 23.03 -2.31 -0.71
C GLY A 38 23.48 -2.65 -2.12
N LEU A 39 22.63 -3.24 -2.95
CA LEU A 39 22.96 -3.55 -4.34
C LEU A 39 23.08 -2.28 -5.21
N ALA A 40 22.24 -1.26 -4.98
CA ALA A 40 22.36 0.02 -5.66
C ALA A 40 23.72 0.70 -5.38
N TYR A 41 24.17 0.65 -4.13
CA TYR A 41 25.47 1.19 -3.73
C TYR A 41 26.67 0.35 -4.17
N LEU A 42 26.57 -0.99 -4.16
CA LEU A 42 27.69 -1.90 -4.38
C LEU A 42 27.90 -2.27 -5.85
N VAL A 43 26.85 -2.22 -6.66
CA VAL A 43 26.94 -2.70 -8.05
C VAL A 43 26.75 -1.55 -9.04
N SER A 44 25.55 -1.05 -9.18
CA SER A 44 25.19 0.16 -9.94
C SER A 44 23.69 0.42 -9.82
N GLU A 45 23.27 1.66 -10.12
CA GLU A 45 21.83 2.01 -10.16
C GLU A 45 21.09 1.16 -11.22
N GLU A 46 21.72 0.88 -12.36
CA GLU A 46 21.13 0.06 -13.43
C GLU A 46 20.87 -1.38 -12.97
N ALA A 47 21.83 -1.98 -12.24
CA ALA A 47 21.66 -3.31 -11.67
C ALA A 47 20.55 -3.33 -10.61
N ALA A 48 20.42 -2.28 -9.80
CA ALA A 48 19.34 -2.14 -8.83
C ALA A 48 17.96 -2.12 -9.51
N PHE A 49 17.81 -1.41 -10.61
CA PHE A 49 16.57 -1.43 -11.41
C PHE A 49 16.27 -2.82 -11.99
N GLY A 50 17.28 -3.56 -12.42
CA GLY A 50 17.14 -4.95 -12.91
C GLY A 50 16.59 -5.91 -11.87
N ILE A 51 16.81 -5.65 -10.57
CA ILE A 51 16.37 -6.49 -9.45
C ILE A 51 15.03 -6.02 -8.85
N ALA A 52 14.51 -4.86 -9.26
CA ALA A 52 13.24 -4.34 -8.76
C ALA A 52 12.07 -5.35 -8.82
N PRO A 53 11.91 -6.17 -9.89
CA PRO A 53 10.89 -7.21 -9.91
C PRO A 53 11.06 -8.27 -8.82
N LEU A 54 12.31 -8.64 -8.50
CA LEU A 54 12.60 -9.57 -7.42
C LEU A 54 12.26 -8.95 -6.06
N ALA A 55 12.55 -7.67 -5.90
CA ALA A 55 12.18 -6.91 -4.72
C ALA A 55 10.66 -6.93 -4.49
N VAL A 56 9.87 -6.70 -5.51
CA VAL A 56 8.42 -6.83 -5.45
C VAL A 56 8.00 -8.26 -5.07
N ALA A 57 8.59 -9.28 -5.73
CA ALA A 57 8.24 -10.68 -5.50
C ALA A 57 8.48 -11.09 -4.03
N VAL A 58 9.60 -10.69 -3.43
CA VAL A 58 9.93 -11.03 -2.03
C VAL A 58 8.99 -10.32 -1.04
N ASN A 59 8.44 -9.15 -1.39
CA ASN A 59 7.46 -8.44 -0.56
C ASN A 59 6.03 -9.00 -0.66
N LEU A 60 5.71 -9.81 -1.67
CA LEU A 60 4.35 -10.33 -1.85
C LEU A 60 3.81 -11.04 -0.60
N PRO A 61 4.56 -11.85 0.16
CA PRO A 61 4.04 -12.46 1.38
C PRO A 61 3.63 -11.44 2.44
N ALA A 62 4.40 -10.36 2.62
CA ALA A 62 4.08 -9.30 3.57
C ALA A 62 2.79 -8.58 3.16
N ILE A 63 2.66 -8.25 1.87
CA ILE A 63 1.44 -7.66 1.30
C ILE A 63 0.26 -8.64 1.47
N GLY A 64 0.47 -9.93 1.22
CA GLY A 64 -0.55 -10.97 1.41
C GLY A 64 -0.96 -11.15 2.86
N TYR A 65 -0.05 -10.95 3.80
CA TYR A 65 -0.38 -10.94 5.22
C TYR A 65 -1.32 -9.78 5.57
N VAL A 66 -1.11 -8.59 5.02
CA VAL A 66 -2.04 -7.46 5.20
C VAL A 66 -3.45 -7.82 4.72
N VAL A 67 -3.56 -8.53 3.58
CA VAL A 67 -4.86 -9.03 3.09
C VAL A 67 -5.51 -9.99 4.07
N ARG A 68 -4.72 -10.89 4.66
CA ARG A 68 -5.21 -11.84 5.67
C ARG A 68 -5.73 -11.11 6.91
N VAL A 69 -4.99 -10.12 7.39
CA VAL A 69 -5.42 -9.24 8.50
C VAL A 69 -6.72 -8.52 8.15
N TYR A 70 -6.79 -7.96 6.94
CA TYR A 70 -7.97 -7.28 6.46
C TYR A 70 -9.19 -8.21 6.36
N ALA A 71 -8.99 -9.41 5.82
CA ALA A 71 -10.05 -10.43 5.75
C ALA A 71 -10.54 -10.87 7.13
N ALA A 72 -9.63 -11.01 8.09
CA ALA A 72 -9.99 -11.32 9.48
C ALA A 72 -10.80 -10.19 10.12
N ALA A 73 -10.37 -8.94 9.92
CA ALA A 73 -11.08 -7.78 10.43
C ALA A 73 -12.50 -7.66 9.85
N LEU A 74 -12.69 -7.96 8.55
CA LEU A 74 -14.02 -7.95 7.92
C LEU A 74 -14.97 -9.01 8.49
N ARG A 75 -14.45 -10.15 8.93
CA ARG A 75 -15.27 -11.23 9.53
C ARG A 75 -15.64 -10.94 10.98
N ARG A 76 -15.07 -9.92 11.61
CA ARG A 76 -15.24 -9.59 13.04
C ARG A 76 -14.88 -10.71 14.01
N ASP A 77 -14.22 -11.77 13.53
CA ASP A 77 -13.89 -12.97 14.32
C ASP A 77 -12.47 -12.91 14.92
N ALA A 78 -11.69 -11.89 14.53
CA ALA A 78 -10.30 -11.80 14.92
C ALA A 78 -10.16 -11.11 16.30
N ALA A 79 -9.91 -11.91 17.33
CA ALA A 79 -9.42 -11.39 18.60
C ALA A 79 -7.98 -10.91 18.48
N ASP A 80 -7.16 -11.60 17.67
CA ASP A 80 -5.71 -11.42 17.53
C ASP A 80 -5.29 -11.36 16.07
N LEU A 81 -4.03 -10.93 15.84
CA LEU A 81 -3.42 -10.98 14.51
C LEU A 81 -3.32 -12.43 14.00
N PRO A 82 -3.60 -12.69 12.72
CA PRO A 82 -3.43 -14.00 12.11
C PRO A 82 -1.98 -14.51 12.20
N GLU A 83 -1.80 -15.82 12.08
CA GLU A 83 -0.47 -16.42 12.05
C GLU A 83 0.21 -16.24 10.69
N TRP A 84 1.56 -16.18 10.71
CA TRP A 84 2.42 -16.17 9.53
C TRP A 84 2.65 -17.59 9.03
N GLU A 85 1.61 -18.24 8.52
CA GLU A 85 1.62 -19.60 8.01
C GLU A 85 1.02 -19.67 6.61
N GLY A 86 1.19 -20.81 5.93
CA GLY A 86 0.63 -20.99 4.59
C GLY A 86 1.21 -20.01 3.57
N TRP A 87 2.52 -19.93 3.48
CA TRP A 87 3.28 -19.05 2.59
C TRP A 87 2.75 -18.96 1.15
N PRO A 88 2.37 -20.09 0.48
CA PRO A 88 1.78 -20.00 -0.86
C PRO A 88 0.51 -19.15 -0.90
N GLY A 89 -0.32 -19.21 0.15
CA GLY A 89 -1.52 -18.39 0.28
C GLY A 89 -1.20 -16.92 0.51
N LEU A 90 -0.12 -16.61 1.23
CA LEU A 90 0.36 -15.23 1.41
C LEU A 90 0.88 -14.67 0.08
N PHE A 91 1.69 -15.43 -0.67
CA PHE A 91 2.12 -15.04 -2.01
C PHE A 91 0.95 -14.76 -2.94
N ALA A 92 -0.03 -15.67 -3.01
CA ALA A 92 -1.20 -15.50 -3.85
C ALA A 92 -2.03 -14.26 -3.45
N GLY A 93 -2.21 -14.05 -2.13
CA GLY A 93 -2.87 -12.85 -1.61
C GLY A 93 -2.12 -11.56 -1.97
N GLY A 94 -0.80 -11.57 -1.82
CA GLY A 94 0.06 -10.45 -2.19
C GLY A 94 0.00 -10.12 -3.67
N LEU A 95 0.01 -11.15 -4.53
CA LEU A 95 -0.11 -10.97 -5.98
C LEU A 95 -1.46 -10.32 -6.36
N VAL A 96 -2.54 -10.73 -5.70
CA VAL A 96 -3.86 -10.10 -5.92
C VAL A 96 -3.83 -8.61 -5.55
N VAL A 97 -3.31 -8.27 -4.36
CA VAL A 97 -3.21 -6.85 -3.95
C VAL A 97 -2.33 -6.06 -4.89
N PHE A 98 -1.19 -6.63 -5.25
CA PHE A 98 -0.28 -6.00 -6.21
C PHE A 98 -0.98 -5.75 -7.55
N SER A 99 -1.71 -6.74 -8.07
CA SER A 99 -2.45 -6.60 -9.34
C SER A 99 -3.56 -5.55 -9.25
N VAL A 100 -4.30 -5.53 -8.15
CA VAL A 100 -5.33 -4.51 -7.90
C VAL A 100 -4.69 -3.13 -7.76
N GLY A 101 -3.63 -3.02 -6.95
CA GLY A 101 -2.89 -1.76 -6.76
C GLY A 101 -2.29 -1.24 -8.07
N LEU A 102 -1.70 -2.11 -8.89
CA LEU A 102 -1.15 -1.74 -10.19
C LEU A 102 -2.25 -1.26 -11.15
N ALA A 103 -3.37 -1.95 -11.22
CA ALA A 103 -4.47 -1.55 -12.08
C ALA A 103 -5.07 -0.19 -11.70
N TYR A 104 -5.21 0.08 -10.40
CA TYR A 104 -5.61 1.39 -9.91
C TYR A 104 -4.51 2.45 -10.07
N GLY A 105 -3.25 2.07 -9.92
CA GLY A 105 -2.10 2.96 -9.94
C GLY A 105 -1.58 3.32 -11.33
N ILE A 106 -2.00 2.62 -12.40
CA ILE A 106 -1.42 2.81 -13.73
C ILE A 106 -1.61 4.23 -14.27
N ILE A 107 -2.78 4.83 -14.07
CA ILE A 107 -3.08 6.20 -14.55
C ILE A 107 -2.26 7.25 -13.78
N PRO A 108 -2.28 7.27 -12.42
CA PRO A 108 -1.41 8.16 -11.67
C PRO A 108 0.07 7.98 -12.01
N LEU A 109 0.54 6.75 -12.15
CA LEU A 109 1.92 6.44 -12.48
C LEU A 109 2.31 7.00 -13.85
N LEU A 110 1.45 6.88 -14.85
CA LEU A 110 1.70 7.47 -16.17
C LEU A 110 1.83 8.98 -16.10
N PHE A 111 0.97 9.68 -15.35
CA PHE A 111 1.07 11.12 -15.15
C PHE A 111 2.39 11.50 -14.47
N LEU A 112 2.80 10.75 -13.45
CA LEU A 112 4.06 10.98 -12.74
C LEU A 112 5.28 10.74 -13.65
N LEU A 113 5.32 9.63 -14.40
CA LEU A 113 6.44 9.30 -15.29
C LEU A 113 6.56 10.31 -16.45
N ILE A 114 5.44 10.66 -17.09
CA ILE A 114 5.44 11.65 -18.16
C ILE A 114 5.83 13.03 -17.59
N GLY A 115 5.24 13.41 -16.45
CA GLY A 115 5.57 14.67 -15.76
C GLY A 115 7.05 14.75 -15.45
N LEU A 116 7.64 13.72 -14.85
CA LEU A 116 9.06 13.64 -14.54
C LEU A 116 9.94 13.78 -15.80
N GLY A 117 9.60 13.10 -16.88
CA GLY A 117 10.31 13.19 -18.15
C GLY A 117 10.25 14.60 -18.79
N LEU A 118 9.21 15.37 -18.51
CA LEU A 118 9.07 16.74 -19.01
C LEU A 118 9.82 17.77 -18.14
N LEU A 119 10.04 17.50 -16.85
CA LEU A 119 10.74 18.44 -15.96
C LEU A 119 12.17 18.77 -16.44
N VAL A 120 12.85 17.82 -17.10
CA VAL A 120 14.22 17.98 -17.59
C VAL A 120 14.32 18.82 -18.87
N LYS A 121 13.20 19.18 -19.52
CA LYS A 121 13.19 19.88 -20.80
C LYS A 121 13.29 21.42 -20.70
N GLY A 122 12.97 21.99 -19.54
CA GLY A 122 12.97 23.43 -19.32
C GLY A 122 11.81 24.20 -19.96
N GLY A 123 11.77 25.51 -19.75
CA GLY A 123 10.77 26.41 -20.33
C GLY A 123 9.31 26.04 -20.02
N ILE A 124 8.43 26.23 -21.00
CA ILE A 124 6.99 25.92 -20.87
C ILE A 124 6.74 24.41 -20.65
N ILE A 125 7.65 23.56 -21.14
CA ILE A 125 7.53 22.11 -21.03
C ILE A 125 7.75 21.69 -19.56
N LEU A 126 8.68 22.35 -18.84
CA LEU A 126 8.84 22.15 -17.40
C LEU A 126 7.55 22.46 -16.63
N PHE A 127 6.87 23.56 -16.98
CA PHE A 127 5.60 23.91 -16.34
C PHE A 127 4.54 22.83 -16.58
N LEU A 128 4.42 22.31 -17.80
CA LEU A 128 3.54 21.18 -18.12
C LEU A 128 3.90 19.93 -17.31
N GLY A 129 5.20 19.63 -17.16
CA GLY A 129 5.70 18.56 -16.30
C GLY A 129 5.24 18.71 -14.85
N MET A 130 5.36 19.91 -14.27
CA MET A 130 4.87 20.19 -12.91
C MET A 130 3.35 19.95 -12.78
N VAL A 131 2.57 20.43 -13.75
CA VAL A 131 1.11 20.22 -13.77
C VAL A 131 0.78 18.72 -13.79
N LEU A 132 1.44 17.93 -14.65
CA LEU A 132 1.23 16.48 -14.72
C LEU A 132 1.65 15.79 -13.43
N MET A 133 2.75 16.21 -12.78
CA MET A 133 3.15 15.68 -11.48
C MET A 133 2.06 15.91 -10.42
N VAL A 134 1.52 17.12 -10.34
CA VAL A 134 0.43 17.46 -9.41
C VAL A 134 -0.81 16.62 -9.71
N LEU A 135 -1.20 16.51 -10.98
CA LEU A 135 -2.33 15.66 -11.38
C LEU A 135 -2.09 14.19 -11.07
N GLY A 136 -0.86 13.68 -11.23
CA GLY A 136 -0.48 12.33 -10.87
C GLY A 136 -0.62 12.06 -9.38
N VAL A 137 -0.16 12.99 -8.53
CA VAL A 137 -0.32 12.89 -7.07
C VAL A 137 -1.80 12.90 -6.68
N LEU A 138 -2.59 13.84 -7.21
CA LEU A 138 -4.03 13.93 -6.91
C LEU A 138 -4.78 12.68 -7.40
N ALA A 139 -4.48 12.20 -8.60
CA ALA A 139 -5.04 10.96 -9.12
C ALA A 139 -4.63 9.75 -8.25
N GLY A 140 -3.38 9.72 -7.77
CA GLY A 140 -2.90 8.68 -6.85
C GLY A 140 -3.66 8.68 -5.52
N MET A 141 -3.85 9.84 -4.91
CA MET A 141 -4.66 9.96 -3.69
C MET A 141 -6.10 9.50 -3.93
N PHE A 142 -6.69 9.90 -5.06
CA PHE A 142 -8.04 9.49 -5.42
C PHE A 142 -8.14 7.98 -5.64
N THR A 143 -7.22 7.36 -6.35
CA THR A 143 -7.24 5.91 -6.59
C THR A 143 -6.97 5.11 -5.33
N LEU A 144 -6.07 5.56 -4.47
CA LEU A 144 -5.81 4.92 -3.16
C LEU A 144 -7.06 4.89 -2.27
N PHE A 145 -7.98 5.85 -2.44
CA PHE A 145 -9.26 5.85 -1.76
C PHE A 145 -10.13 4.64 -2.14
N PHE A 146 -10.04 4.14 -3.36
CA PHE A 146 -10.83 3.00 -3.84
C PHE A 146 -10.22 1.64 -3.55
N VAL A 147 -8.91 1.55 -3.38
CA VAL A 147 -8.18 0.26 -3.21
C VAL A 147 -8.74 -0.58 -2.05
N PRO A 148 -8.93 -0.07 -0.82
CA PRO A 148 -9.46 -0.88 0.28
C PRO A 148 -10.87 -1.41 0.00
N ILE A 149 -11.72 -0.62 -0.64
CA ILE A 149 -13.09 -1.00 -0.98
C ILE A 149 -13.08 -2.05 -2.10
N GLY A 150 -12.22 -1.87 -3.10
CA GLY A 150 -11.99 -2.85 -4.16
C GLY A 150 -11.52 -4.20 -3.59
N LEU A 151 -10.57 -4.17 -2.66
CA LEU A 151 -10.10 -5.38 -1.96
C LEU A 151 -11.20 -6.04 -1.13
N ALA A 152 -12.06 -5.26 -0.46
CA ALA A 152 -13.23 -5.80 0.24
C ALA A 152 -14.18 -6.50 -0.73
N GLY A 153 -14.43 -5.90 -1.90
CA GLY A 153 -15.23 -6.50 -2.98
C GLY A 153 -14.64 -7.82 -3.48
N TYR A 154 -13.33 -7.87 -3.69
CA TYR A 154 -12.60 -9.10 -4.02
C TYR A 154 -12.74 -10.16 -2.93
N LEU A 155 -12.52 -9.81 -1.67
CA LEU A 155 -12.59 -10.75 -0.55
C LEU A 155 -13.99 -11.34 -0.36
N ALA A 156 -15.03 -10.53 -0.61
CA ALA A 156 -16.41 -10.97 -0.51
C ALA A 156 -16.80 -11.95 -1.62
N ARG A 157 -16.32 -11.74 -2.85
CA ARG A 157 -16.74 -12.51 -4.03
C ARG A 157 -15.69 -13.48 -4.56
N ARG A 158 -14.44 -13.39 -4.10
CA ARG A 158 -13.29 -14.17 -4.57
C ARG A 158 -13.04 -14.08 -6.08
N ARG A 159 -13.41 -12.95 -6.70
CA ARG A 159 -13.25 -12.66 -8.13
C ARG A 159 -12.60 -11.30 -8.30
N LEU A 160 -11.51 -11.22 -9.08
CA LEU A 160 -10.76 -9.98 -9.29
C LEU A 160 -11.63 -8.87 -9.90
N GLU A 161 -12.53 -9.21 -10.81
CA GLU A 161 -13.45 -8.25 -11.41
C GLU A 161 -14.30 -7.49 -10.38
N ALA A 162 -14.58 -8.12 -9.22
CA ALA A 162 -15.34 -7.48 -8.15
C ALA A 162 -14.61 -6.31 -7.50
N ALA A 163 -13.28 -6.29 -7.60
CA ALA A 163 -12.48 -5.17 -7.13
C ALA A 163 -12.67 -3.90 -7.96
N PHE A 164 -13.11 -4.04 -9.21
CA PHE A 164 -13.23 -2.92 -10.17
C PHE A 164 -14.69 -2.61 -10.54
N HIS A 165 -15.65 -3.35 -10.00
CA HIS A 165 -17.04 -3.19 -10.39
C HIS A 165 -17.65 -1.91 -9.81
N PRO A 166 -18.05 -0.90 -10.63
CA PRO A 166 -18.45 0.42 -10.15
C PRO A 166 -19.59 0.39 -9.13
N ALA A 167 -20.61 -0.44 -9.34
CA ALA A 167 -21.73 -0.55 -8.41
C ALA A 167 -21.31 -1.11 -7.04
N THR A 168 -20.33 -2.02 -7.00
CA THR A 168 -19.78 -2.58 -5.76
C THR A 168 -18.98 -1.52 -5.01
N LEU A 169 -18.15 -0.76 -5.73
CA LEU A 169 -17.35 0.33 -5.16
C LEU A 169 -18.24 1.43 -4.61
N TRP A 170 -19.19 1.91 -5.41
CA TRP A 170 -20.10 2.99 -4.99
C TRP A 170 -21.01 2.58 -3.84
N GLY A 171 -21.57 1.38 -3.89
CA GLY A 171 -22.36 0.82 -2.79
C GLY A 171 -21.55 0.65 -1.50
N GLY A 172 -20.32 0.18 -1.61
CA GLY A 172 -19.40 0.06 -0.47
C GLY A 172 -19.05 1.41 0.14
N ILE A 173 -18.74 2.42 -0.68
CA ILE A 173 -18.44 3.77 -0.21
C ILE A 173 -19.64 4.36 0.54
N ASN A 174 -20.81 4.34 -0.07
CA ASN A 174 -22.01 4.94 0.53
C ASN A 174 -22.41 4.27 1.86
N ALA A 175 -22.15 2.97 1.99
CA ALA A 175 -22.47 2.23 3.22
C ALA A 175 -21.57 2.63 4.41
N VAL A 176 -20.35 3.11 4.16
CA VAL A 176 -19.35 3.37 5.20
C VAL A 176 -18.75 4.78 5.14
N LEU A 177 -19.27 5.66 4.30
CA LEU A 177 -18.70 6.97 3.98
C LEU A 177 -18.33 7.79 5.23
N THR A 178 -19.24 7.85 6.20
CA THR A 178 -19.09 8.65 7.42
C THR A 178 -17.91 8.20 8.29
N GLU A 179 -17.57 6.91 8.27
CA GLU A 179 -16.47 6.34 9.04
C GLU A 179 -15.21 6.19 8.19
N TYR A 180 -15.40 5.92 6.91
CA TYR A 180 -14.32 5.65 5.98
C TYR A 180 -13.49 6.90 5.64
N VAL A 181 -14.15 8.03 5.36
CA VAL A 181 -13.44 9.27 4.99
C VAL A 181 -12.51 9.76 6.11
N PRO A 182 -12.94 9.88 7.38
CA PRO A 182 -12.03 10.27 8.46
C PRO A 182 -10.88 9.28 8.66
N THR A 183 -11.14 7.97 8.52
CA THR A 183 -10.12 6.93 8.65
C THR A 183 -9.09 7.03 7.50
N TYR A 184 -9.56 7.25 6.27
CA TYR A 184 -8.69 7.45 5.12
C TYR A 184 -7.82 8.69 5.28
N VAL A 185 -8.39 9.83 5.65
CA VAL A 185 -7.63 11.08 5.88
C VAL A 185 -6.58 10.90 6.97
N LEU A 186 -6.94 10.22 8.07
CA LEU A 186 -6.00 9.91 9.14
C LEU A 186 -4.85 9.01 8.63
N SER A 187 -5.18 7.97 7.85
CA SER A 187 -4.17 7.05 7.29
C SER A 187 -3.20 7.75 6.35
N VAL A 188 -3.72 8.60 5.46
CA VAL A 188 -2.88 9.43 4.57
C VAL A 188 -2.02 10.39 5.38
N GLY A 189 -2.57 11.05 6.39
CA GLY A 189 -1.83 11.95 7.27
C GLY A 189 -0.69 11.24 8.02
N LEU A 190 -0.95 10.03 8.56
CA LEU A 190 0.07 9.20 9.21
C LEU A 190 1.15 8.75 8.22
N PHE A 191 0.78 8.40 7.00
CA PHE A 191 1.73 8.01 5.96
C PHE A 191 2.65 9.17 5.56
N ILE A 192 2.09 10.37 5.40
CA ILE A 192 2.87 11.59 5.15
C ILE A 192 3.80 11.88 6.32
N ALA A 193 3.30 11.82 7.56
CA ALA A 193 4.11 12.06 8.76
C ALA A 193 5.26 11.04 8.88
N ALA A 194 5.00 9.77 8.61
CA ALA A 194 6.03 8.72 8.60
C ALA A 194 7.09 9.01 7.52
N GLY A 195 6.68 9.39 6.31
CA GLY A 195 7.59 9.79 5.23
C GLY A 195 8.44 11.02 5.59
N MET A 196 7.86 12.01 6.26
CA MET A 196 8.60 13.17 6.75
C MET A 196 9.62 12.79 7.84
N LEU A 197 9.27 11.88 8.74
CA LEU A 197 10.20 11.36 9.75
C LEU A 197 11.34 10.56 9.13
N ALA A 198 11.05 9.73 8.13
CA ALA A 198 12.06 8.98 7.38
C ALA A 198 13.03 9.90 6.60
N ALA A 199 12.58 11.09 6.19
CA ALA A 199 13.43 12.08 5.52
C ALA A 199 14.39 12.81 6.47
N VAL A 200 14.27 12.67 7.80
CA VAL A 200 15.18 13.27 8.76
C VAL A 200 16.47 12.43 8.87
N PRO A 201 17.68 12.98 8.61
CA PRO A 201 18.93 12.23 8.47
C PRO A 201 19.34 11.35 9.67
N TYR A 202 18.72 11.53 10.82
CA TYR A 202 19.01 10.78 12.05
C TYR A 202 17.86 9.88 12.52
N LEU A 203 16.72 9.93 11.84
CA LEU A 203 15.50 9.17 12.19
C LEU A 203 15.02 8.27 11.03
N GLY A 204 15.56 8.50 9.84
CA GLY A 204 15.35 7.66 8.69
C GLY A 204 16.46 6.64 8.50
N PRO A 205 16.25 5.60 7.70
CA PRO A 205 17.26 4.61 7.39
C PRO A 205 18.45 5.20 6.63
#